data_4d2cb11b925aeaa2635410474ad8f1b3
#
_entry.id   4d2cb11b925aeaa2635410474ad8f1b3
#
_cell.length_a   1.000
_cell.length_b   1.000
_cell.length_c   1.000
_cell.angle_alpha   90.00
_cell.angle_beta   90.00
_cell.angle_gamma   90.00
#
_symmetry.space_group_name_H-M   'P 1'
#
loop_
_entity.id
_entity.type
_entity.pdbx_description
1 polymer ?
#
loop_
_entity_poly.entity_id
_entity_poly.type
_entity_poly.pdbx_seq_one_letter_code
_entity_poly.pdbx_strand_id
1 'polypeptide(L)'
;LRHFANTMFNIMRGGIFDENYTIERADFMAYIDRANHKVFFKKSELMGGWPEKFDLAFLQAQAGQDDDLNFKRLCAEYLPLKFSRRHGDPSRPWNRFSINLLNEETGSKILDYQGNWRDIFQNWEALVHSYPEFIEGMIFKFLNATTFDGYNPYRVFKDGFEWEEIEPDNPWSYIGYWGDHQII
;
A
#
# COMPACT_ATOMS: atom_id res chain seq x y z
N LEU A 1 11.32 16.42 12.98
CA LEU A 1 11.56 17.36 11.86
C LEU A 1 11.49 16.66 10.51
N ARG A 2 12.16 15.50 10.34
CA ARG A 2 12.17 14.70 9.09
C ARG A 2 10.76 14.22 8.71
N HIS A 3 10.03 13.63 9.67
CA HIS A 3 8.66 13.14 9.44
C HIS A 3 7.71 14.29 9.09
N PHE A 4 7.80 15.40 9.81
CA PHE A 4 7.00 16.58 9.51
C PHE A 4 7.26 17.11 8.08
N ALA A 5 8.53 17.19 7.68
CA ALA A 5 8.90 17.65 6.34
C ALA A 5 8.35 16.72 5.24
N ASN A 6 8.43 15.40 5.44
CA ASN A 6 7.88 14.41 4.50
C ASN A 6 6.35 14.54 4.39
N THR A 7 5.66 14.68 5.52
CA THR A 7 4.20 14.82 5.53
C THR A 7 3.78 16.12 4.84
N MET A 8 4.41 17.23 5.18
CA MET A 8 4.13 18.53 4.54
C MET A 8 4.39 18.51 3.04
N PHE A 9 5.50 17.89 2.62
CA PHE A 9 5.85 17.80 1.21
C PHE A 9 4.83 16.98 0.41
N ASN A 10 4.31 15.90 0.98
CA ASN A 10 3.25 15.11 0.37
C ASN A 10 1.92 15.86 0.31
N ILE A 11 1.57 16.59 1.37
CA ILE A 11 0.36 17.44 1.39
C ILE A 11 0.44 18.53 0.32
N MET A 12 1.57 19.18 0.17
CA MET A 12 1.77 20.23 -0.84
C MET A 12 1.62 19.73 -2.28
N ARG A 13 1.76 18.43 -2.52
CA ARG A 13 1.58 17.80 -3.84
C ARG A 13 0.14 17.36 -4.14
N GLY A 14 -0.84 17.81 -3.40
CA GLY A 14 -2.24 17.51 -3.66
C GLY A 14 -2.86 16.44 -2.76
N GLY A 15 -2.23 16.17 -1.62
CA GLY A 15 -2.71 15.21 -0.63
C GLY A 15 -2.22 13.78 -0.89
N ILE A 16 -2.30 12.95 0.13
CA ILE A 16 -1.77 11.59 0.14
C ILE A 16 -2.88 10.60 -0.16
N PHE A 17 -4.04 10.81 0.46
CA PHE A 17 -5.23 10.00 0.24
C PHE A 17 -6.14 10.65 -0.80
N ASP A 18 -6.86 9.82 -1.55
CA ASP A 18 -7.77 10.33 -2.57
C ASP A 18 -9.07 10.85 -1.95
N GLU A 19 -9.58 11.95 -2.51
CA GLU A 19 -10.89 12.51 -2.21
C GLU A 19 -11.29 12.43 -0.71
N ASN A 20 -10.38 12.79 0.17
CA ASN A 20 -10.65 12.80 1.61
C ASN A 20 -11.03 11.41 2.16
N TYR A 21 -10.27 10.38 1.76
CA TYR A 21 -10.46 8.95 2.11
C TYR A 21 -11.66 8.26 1.46
N THR A 22 -12.26 8.86 0.47
CA THR A 22 -13.35 8.21 -0.28
C THR A 22 -12.78 7.07 -1.12
N ILE A 23 -13.37 5.89 -0.94
CA ILE A 23 -13.00 4.67 -1.65
C ILE A 23 -13.99 4.48 -2.80
N GLU A 24 -13.48 4.32 -4.00
CA GLU A 24 -14.29 3.91 -5.15
C GLU A 24 -14.44 2.40 -5.18
N ARG A 25 -15.68 1.90 -5.23
CA ARG A 25 -15.97 0.46 -5.28
C ARG A 25 -15.19 -0.25 -6.39
N ALA A 26 -15.12 0.35 -7.57
CA ALA A 26 -14.42 -0.24 -8.71
C ALA A 26 -12.92 -0.42 -8.44
N ASP A 27 -12.27 0.58 -7.82
CA ASP A 27 -10.85 0.49 -7.46
C ASP A 27 -10.61 -0.56 -6.36
N PHE A 28 -11.48 -0.61 -5.37
CA PHE A 28 -11.40 -1.62 -4.31
C PHE A 28 -11.58 -3.03 -4.86
N MET A 29 -12.58 -3.26 -5.72
CA MET A 29 -12.81 -4.55 -6.35
C MET A 29 -11.62 -4.99 -7.21
N ALA A 30 -11.06 -4.08 -7.99
CA ALA A 30 -9.86 -4.35 -8.80
C ALA A 30 -8.65 -4.68 -7.92
N TYR A 31 -8.50 -4.02 -6.77
CA TYR A 31 -7.47 -4.36 -5.79
C TYR A 31 -7.65 -5.78 -5.25
N ILE A 32 -8.86 -6.16 -4.82
CA ILE A 32 -9.14 -7.51 -4.30
C ILE A 32 -8.85 -8.57 -5.36
N ASP A 33 -9.26 -8.33 -6.60
CA ASP A 33 -9.04 -9.27 -7.71
C ASP A 33 -7.53 -9.52 -7.95
N ARG A 34 -6.73 -8.47 -7.99
CA ARG A 34 -5.28 -8.59 -8.18
C ARG A 34 -4.57 -9.19 -6.96
N ALA A 35 -4.96 -8.79 -5.75
CA ALA A 35 -4.32 -9.27 -4.53
C ALA A 35 -4.70 -10.71 -4.20
N ASN A 36 -5.95 -11.12 -4.45
CA ASN A 36 -6.42 -12.48 -4.20
C ASN A 36 -7.67 -12.84 -5.02
N HIS A 37 -7.45 -13.39 -6.19
CA HIS A 37 -8.53 -13.78 -7.10
C HIS A 37 -9.56 -14.75 -6.49
N LYS A 38 -9.15 -15.64 -5.58
CA LYS A 38 -10.09 -16.56 -4.90
C LYS A 38 -11.05 -15.83 -3.97
N VAL A 39 -10.56 -14.83 -3.26
CA VAL A 39 -11.40 -13.97 -2.41
C VAL A 39 -12.31 -13.13 -3.28
N PHE A 40 -11.79 -12.55 -4.36
CA PHE A 40 -12.60 -11.78 -5.31
C PHE A 40 -13.77 -12.60 -5.83
N PHE A 41 -13.52 -13.82 -6.32
CA PHE A 41 -14.56 -14.70 -6.85
C PHE A 41 -15.66 -14.98 -5.84
N LYS A 42 -15.33 -15.19 -4.56
CA LYS A 42 -16.29 -15.43 -3.48
C LYS A 42 -17.10 -14.19 -3.08
N LYS A 43 -16.51 -13.00 -3.20
CA LYS A 43 -17.06 -11.76 -2.63
C LYS A 43 -17.51 -10.75 -3.68
N SER A 44 -17.34 -11.03 -4.97
CA SER A 44 -17.68 -10.11 -6.06
C SER A 44 -19.15 -9.69 -6.06
N GLU A 45 -20.07 -10.62 -5.80
CA GLU A 45 -21.51 -10.33 -5.73
C GLU A 45 -21.84 -9.43 -4.53
N LEU A 46 -21.28 -9.74 -3.35
CA LEU A 46 -21.42 -8.92 -2.16
C LEU A 46 -20.92 -7.49 -2.40
N MET A 47 -19.70 -7.35 -2.90
CA MET A 47 -19.09 -6.05 -3.19
C MET A 47 -19.84 -5.31 -4.30
N GLY A 48 -20.40 -6.02 -5.28
CA GLY A 48 -21.22 -5.45 -6.35
C GLY A 48 -22.48 -4.74 -5.84
N GLY A 49 -23.02 -5.17 -4.70
CA GLY A 49 -24.16 -4.53 -4.03
C GLY A 49 -23.82 -3.30 -3.20
N TRP A 50 -22.54 -2.97 -3.02
CA TRP A 50 -22.12 -1.80 -2.23
C TRP A 50 -22.34 -0.47 -2.96
N PRO A 51 -22.38 0.67 -2.25
CA PRO A 51 -22.35 1.98 -2.88
C PRO A 51 -21.19 2.16 -3.85
N GLU A 52 -21.33 2.99 -4.87
CA GLU A 52 -20.23 3.29 -5.80
C GLU A 52 -19.04 3.95 -5.11
N LYS A 53 -19.33 4.74 -4.07
CA LYS A 53 -18.31 5.37 -3.22
C LYS A 53 -18.68 5.16 -1.76
N PHE A 54 -17.69 4.88 -0.94
CA PHE A 54 -17.84 4.68 0.51
C PHE A 54 -16.57 5.13 1.24
N ASP A 55 -16.65 5.19 2.54
CA ASP A 55 -15.54 5.57 3.41
C ASP A 55 -14.89 4.34 4.09
N LEU A 56 -13.82 4.59 4.83
CA LEU A 56 -13.11 3.57 5.58
C LEU A 56 -14.00 2.93 6.66
N ALA A 57 -14.89 3.70 7.30
CA ALA A 57 -15.78 3.18 8.34
C ALA A 57 -16.76 2.15 7.77
N PHE A 58 -17.30 2.41 6.59
CA PHE A 58 -18.13 1.43 5.87
C PHE A 58 -17.34 0.16 5.58
N LEU A 59 -16.12 0.28 5.03
CA LEU A 59 -15.28 -0.87 4.72
C LEU A 59 -14.98 -1.72 5.95
N GLN A 60 -14.61 -1.08 7.06
CA GLN A 60 -14.36 -1.75 8.34
C GLN A 60 -15.61 -2.44 8.89
N ALA A 61 -16.79 -1.81 8.76
CA ALA A 61 -18.05 -2.44 9.17
C ALA A 61 -18.37 -3.68 8.34
N GLN A 62 -18.17 -3.63 7.03
CA GLN A 62 -18.36 -4.79 6.15
C GLN A 62 -17.38 -5.93 6.48
N ALA A 63 -16.11 -5.59 6.67
CA ALA A 63 -15.09 -6.54 7.09
C ALA A 63 -15.42 -7.18 8.45
N GLY A 64 -15.92 -6.40 9.41
CA GLY A 64 -16.29 -6.87 10.74
C GLY A 64 -17.40 -7.93 10.72
N GLN A 65 -18.32 -7.84 9.78
CA GLN A 65 -19.47 -8.76 9.63
C GLN A 65 -19.14 -10.02 8.83
N ASP A 66 -18.02 -10.08 8.17
CA ASP A 66 -17.61 -11.20 7.33
C ASP A 66 -16.82 -12.24 8.14
N ASP A 67 -16.95 -13.53 7.82
CA ASP A 67 -16.21 -14.61 8.48
C ASP A 67 -14.92 -15.00 7.75
N ASP A 68 -14.72 -14.54 6.51
CA ASP A 68 -13.51 -14.84 5.73
C ASP A 68 -12.34 -13.95 6.20
N LEU A 69 -11.41 -14.56 6.92
CA LEU A 69 -10.23 -13.87 7.45
C LEU A 69 -9.35 -13.25 6.37
N ASN A 70 -9.29 -13.85 5.18
CA ASN A 70 -8.52 -13.29 4.07
C ASN A 70 -9.21 -12.03 3.52
N PHE A 71 -10.53 -12.02 3.46
CA PHE A 71 -11.27 -10.83 3.06
C PHE A 71 -11.11 -9.70 4.09
N LYS A 72 -11.24 -10.00 5.39
CA LYS A 72 -10.98 -9.03 6.48
C LYS A 72 -9.59 -8.41 6.37
N ARG A 73 -8.58 -9.25 6.18
CA ARG A 73 -7.20 -8.81 6.00
C ARG A 73 -7.05 -7.87 4.82
N LEU A 74 -7.58 -8.23 3.66
CA LEU A 74 -7.50 -7.41 2.45
C LEU A 74 -8.25 -6.08 2.60
N CYS A 75 -9.39 -6.08 3.29
CA CYS A 75 -10.08 -4.83 3.64
C CYS A 75 -9.21 -3.91 4.52
N ALA A 76 -8.52 -4.47 5.51
CA ALA A 76 -7.63 -3.70 6.37
C ALA A 76 -6.38 -3.20 5.64
N GLU A 77 -5.82 -4.00 4.72
CA GLU A 77 -4.64 -3.64 3.94
C GLU A 77 -4.90 -2.62 2.82
N TYR A 78 -6.16 -2.41 2.43
CA TYR A 78 -6.48 -1.47 1.37
C TYR A 78 -6.23 -0.02 1.82
N LEU A 79 -5.37 0.66 1.10
CA LEU A 79 -5.01 2.05 1.34
C LEU A 79 -5.25 2.86 0.06
N PRO A 80 -6.17 3.85 0.07
CA PRO A 80 -6.44 4.70 -1.09
C PRO A 80 -5.36 5.77 -1.28
N LEU A 81 -4.10 5.34 -1.35
CA LEU A 81 -2.93 6.21 -1.47
C LEU A 81 -2.67 6.59 -2.91
N LYS A 82 -2.31 7.85 -3.12
CA LYS A 82 -1.87 8.41 -4.42
C LYS A 82 -0.36 8.43 -4.58
N PHE A 83 0.40 8.23 -3.51
CA PHE A 83 1.84 8.45 -3.48
C PHE A 83 2.60 7.26 -2.97
N SER A 84 3.68 6.95 -3.67
CA SER A 84 4.75 6.10 -3.16
C SER A 84 5.86 6.95 -2.54
N ARG A 85 6.71 6.33 -1.74
CA ARG A 85 7.89 6.97 -1.19
C ARG A 85 8.86 7.51 -2.25
N ARG A 86 8.95 6.88 -3.39
CA ARG A 86 9.78 7.37 -4.50
C ARG A 86 9.47 8.80 -4.90
N HIS A 87 8.28 9.27 -4.58
CA HIS A 87 7.81 10.60 -4.92
C HIS A 87 8.30 11.70 -3.98
N GLY A 88 9.44 11.62 -3.40
CA GLY A 88 9.84 12.76 -2.64
C GLY A 88 10.96 12.59 -1.64
N ASP A 89 11.78 11.60 -1.80
CA ASP A 89 13.00 11.52 -1.01
C ASP A 89 14.19 12.10 -1.74
N PRO A 90 14.51 13.38 -1.51
CA PRO A 90 15.69 14.01 -2.10
C PRO A 90 17.00 13.41 -1.56
N SER A 91 16.96 12.64 -0.47
CA SER A 91 18.13 11.95 0.09
C SER A 91 18.56 10.73 -0.71
N ARG A 92 17.74 10.31 -1.69
CA ARG A 92 18.00 9.14 -2.54
C ARG A 92 17.85 9.48 -4.01
N PRO A 93 18.81 10.19 -4.62
CA PRO A 93 18.74 10.68 -5.99
C PRO A 93 18.69 9.57 -7.05
N TRP A 94 19.09 8.35 -6.70
CA TRP A 94 18.97 7.18 -7.56
C TRP A 94 17.55 6.63 -7.67
N ASN A 95 16.63 6.98 -6.76
CA ASN A 95 15.23 6.64 -6.88
C ASN A 95 14.60 7.50 -7.98
N ARG A 96 14.29 6.89 -9.12
CA ARG A 96 13.58 7.58 -10.20
C ARG A 96 12.17 7.91 -9.73
N PHE A 97 11.82 9.19 -9.85
CA PHE A 97 10.50 9.68 -9.53
C PHE A 97 9.58 9.50 -10.73
N SER A 98 8.48 8.81 -10.55
CA SER A 98 7.33 8.92 -11.44
C SER A 98 6.14 9.41 -10.62
N ILE A 99 5.59 10.57 -10.96
CA ILE A 99 4.37 11.10 -10.37
C ILE A 99 3.28 10.94 -11.42
N ASN A 100 2.83 9.73 -11.61
CA ASN A 100 1.70 9.46 -12.50
C ASN A 100 0.43 9.42 -11.65
N LEU A 101 -0.19 10.58 -11.47
CA LEU A 101 -1.49 10.72 -10.81
C LEU A 101 -2.66 10.49 -11.77
N LEU A 102 -2.38 10.59 -13.06
CA LEU A 102 -3.36 10.44 -14.13
C LEU A 102 -2.77 9.57 -15.22
N ASN A 103 -3.59 8.72 -15.78
CA ASN A 103 -3.29 8.05 -17.02
C ASN A 103 -3.31 9.09 -18.16
N GLU A 104 -2.21 9.24 -18.88
CA GLU A 104 -2.06 10.27 -19.92
C GLU A 104 -3.02 10.06 -21.10
N GLU A 105 -3.40 8.81 -21.39
CA GLU A 105 -4.28 8.47 -22.49
C GLU A 105 -5.76 8.66 -22.16
N THR A 106 -6.16 8.29 -20.95
CA THR A 106 -7.58 8.25 -20.55
C THR A 106 -7.97 9.40 -19.62
N GLY A 107 -7.01 10.12 -19.05
CA GLY A 107 -7.25 11.12 -18.01
C GLY A 107 -7.77 10.54 -16.69
N SER A 108 -7.86 9.22 -16.56
CA SER A 108 -8.32 8.56 -15.33
C SER A 108 -7.29 8.66 -14.21
N LYS A 109 -7.76 8.77 -12.98
CA LYS A 109 -6.91 8.77 -11.79
C LYS A 109 -6.16 7.45 -11.66
N ILE A 110 -4.91 7.52 -11.26
CA ILE A 110 -4.12 6.37 -10.86
C ILE A 110 -3.96 6.42 -9.35
N LEU A 111 -4.64 5.48 -8.66
CA LEU A 111 -4.44 5.23 -7.24
C LEU A 111 -3.44 4.10 -7.09
N ASP A 112 -2.18 4.46 -7.01
CA ASP A 112 -1.10 3.49 -6.89
C ASP A 112 -0.06 3.97 -5.90
N TYR A 113 0.61 3.01 -5.28
CA TYR A 113 1.80 3.25 -4.48
C TYR A 113 2.76 2.08 -4.62
N GLN A 114 4.02 2.40 -4.62
CA GLN A 114 5.09 1.42 -4.58
C GLN A 114 6.31 2.00 -3.86
N GLY A 115 7.07 1.17 -3.24
CA GLY A 115 8.30 1.59 -2.59
C GLY A 115 9.10 0.40 -2.09
N ASN A 116 10.40 0.62 -1.92
CA ASN A 116 11.24 -0.36 -1.25
C ASN A 116 10.72 -0.56 0.17
N TRP A 117 10.80 -1.78 0.67
CA TRP A 117 10.28 -2.19 1.97
C TRP A 117 10.54 -1.20 3.09
N ARG A 118 11.80 -0.99 3.44
CA ARG A 118 12.21 -0.06 4.50
C ARG A 118 11.67 1.34 4.27
N ASP A 119 11.77 1.79 3.05
CA ASP A 119 11.48 3.16 2.68
C ASP A 119 9.99 3.49 2.76
N ILE A 120 9.13 2.55 2.37
CA ILE A 120 7.69 2.79 2.38
C ILE A 120 7.15 2.83 3.80
N PHE A 121 7.58 1.91 4.66
CA PHE A 121 7.10 1.89 6.05
C PHE A 121 7.63 3.04 6.88
N GLN A 122 8.85 3.52 6.64
CA GLN A 122 9.34 4.77 7.24
C GLN A 122 8.51 6.00 6.87
N ASN A 123 7.97 6.04 5.66
CA ASN A 123 7.06 7.11 5.27
C ASN A 123 5.68 6.94 5.90
N TRP A 124 5.20 5.72 5.97
CA TRP A 124 3.91 5.43 6.58
C TRP A 124 3.91 5.68 8.09
N GLU A 125 5.03 5.49 8.77
CA GLU A 125 5.18 5.94 10.15
C GLU A 125 4.85 7.44 10.29
N ALA A 126 5.34 8.26 9.38
CA ALA A 126 5.02 9.68 9.39
C ALA A 126 3.54 9.95 9.09
N LEU A 127 2.92 9.14 8.24
CA LEU A 127 1.50 9.31 7.87
C LEU A 127 0.56 8.98 9.02
N VAL A 128 0.84 7.97 9.83
CA VAL A 128 -0.05 7.56 10.93
C VAL A 128 -0.17 8.61 12.03
N HIS A 129 0.77 9.54 12.13
CA HIS A 129 0.63 10.69 13.02
C HIS A 129 -0.46 11.66 12.58
N SER A 130 -0.72 11.75 11.27
CA SER A 130 -1.77 12.62 10.71
C SER A 130 -3.05 11.86 10.38
N TYR A 131 -2.94 10.55 10.16
CA TYR A 131 -4.02 9.66 9.70
C TYR A 131 -4.00 8.34 10.49
N PRO A 132 -4.25 8.37 11.81
CA PRO A 132 -4.12 7.20 12.68
C PRO A 132 -5.07 6.06 12.34
N GLU A 133 -6.18 6.33 11.67
CA GLU A 133 -7.16 5.35 11.24
C GLU A 133 -6.61 4.32 10.26
N PHE A 134 -5.49 4.60 9.60
CA PHE A 134 -4.85 3.67 8.66
C PHE A 134 -3.72 2.84 9.27
N ILE A 135 -3.42 2.99 10.57
CA ILE A 135 -2.30 2.30 11.21
C ILE A 135 -2.44 0.78 11.15
N GLU A 136 -3.64 0.26 11.37
CA GLU A 136 -3.89 -1.18 11.33
C GLU A 136 -3.61 -1.75 9.94
N GLY A 137 -4.06 -1.07 8.88
CA GLY A 137 -3.81 -1.48 7.51
C GLY A 137 -2.33 -1.52 7.16
N MET A 138 -1.56 -0.56 7.63
CA MET A 138 -0.11 -0.51 7.44
C MET A 138 0.60 -1.65 8.18
N ILE A 139 0.18 -1.93 9.42
CA ILE A 139 0.72 -3.05 10.22
C ILE A 139 0.36 -4.39 9.58
N PHE A 140 -0.89 -4.58 9.14
CA PHE A 140 -1.28 -5.80 8.42
C PHE A 140 -0.45 -6.03 7.18
N LYS A 141 -0.24 -5.00 6.38
CA LYS A 141 0.59 -5.09 5.18
C LYS A 141 2.03 -5.47 5.49
N PHE A 142 2.60 -4.91 6.56
CA PHE A 142 3.92 -5.25 7.04
C PHE A 142 4.00 -6.73 7.46
N LEU A 143 3.13 -7.17 8.34
CA LEU A 143 3.15 -8.52 8.91
C LEU A 143 2.89 -9.61 7.85
N ASN A 144 1.94 -9.36 6.95
CA ASN A 144 1.59 -10.34 5.91
C ASN A 144 2.62 -10.46 4.79
N ALA A 145 3.47 -9.46 4.65
CA ALA A 145 4.58 -9.51 3.69
C ALA A 145 5.86 -10.11 4.28
N THR A 146 5.96 -10.22 5.60
CA THR A 146 7.12 -10.81 6.27
C THR A 146 6.95 -12.33 6.37
N THR A 147 7.96 -13.10 5.99
CA THR A 147 7.96 -14.55 6.18
C THR A 147 8.12 -14.91 7.66
N PHE A 148 7.77 -16.15 8.03
CA PHE A 148 7.86 -16.63 9.41
C PHE A 148 9.28 -16.57 9.99
N ASP A 149 10.29 -16.71 9.15
CA ASP A 149 11.71 -16.63 9.52
C ASP A 149 12.28 -15.22 9.46
N GLY A 150 11.43 -14.22 9.19
CA GLY A 150 11.81 -12.80 9.22
C GLY A 150 12.38 -12.26 7.92
N TYR A 151 12.27 -13.00 6.82
CA TYR A 151 12.63 -12.48 5.50
C TYR A 151 11.53 -11.59 4.94
N ASN A 152 11.88 -10.47 4.34
CA ASN A 152 10.92 -9.52 3.76
C ASN A 152 11.15 -9.30 2.26
N PRO A 153 10.11 -8.87 1.54
CA PRO A 153 10.23 -8.54 0.12
C PRO A 153 11.13 -7.31 -0.11
N TYR A 154 11.61 -7.19 -1.31
CA TYR A 154 12.36 -6.01 -1.76
C TYR A 154 11.47 -4.77 -1.89
N ARG A 155 10.26 -4.96 -2.43
CA ARG A 155 9.33 -3.88 -2.76
C ARG A 155 7.91 -4.23 -2.38
N VAL A 156 7.17 -3.20 -1.99
CA VAL A 156 5.73 -3.26 -1.68
C VAL A 156 4.97 -2.44 -2.71
N PHE A 157 3.87 -2.98 -3.21
CA PHE A 157 2.90 -2.28 -4.06
C PHE A 157 1.52 -2.28 -3.40
N LYS A 158 0.60 -1.59 -4.05
CA LYS A 158 -0.80 -1.55 -3.63
C LYS A 158 -1.40 -2.96 -3.49
N ASP A 159 -1.18 -3.83 -4.43
CA ASP A 159 -1.82 -5.14 -4.57
C ASP A 159 -0.87 -6.34 -4.43
N GLY A 160 0.39 -6.11 -4.02
CA GLY A 160 1.34 -7.20 -3.88
C GLY A 160 2.73 -6.80 -3.41
N PHE A 161 3.65 -7.72 -3.59
CA PHE A 161 5.04 -7.62 -3.17
C PHE A 161 5.96 -8.16 -4.26
N GLU A 162 7.15 -7.60 -4.36
CA GLU A 162 8.21 -8.10 -5.21
C GLU A 162 9.36 -8.59 -4.32
N TRP A 163 9.72 -9.84 -4.50
CA TRP A 163 10.84 -10.46 -3.82
C TRP A 163 12.11 -10.23 -4.61
N GLU A 164 13.24 -10.13 -3.93
CA GLU A 164 14.52 -10.04 -4.60
C GLU A 164 14.86 -11.40 -5.23
N GLU A 165 15.27 -11.37 -6.50
CA GLU A 165 15.79 -12.53 -7.18
C GLU A 165 17.27 -12.70 -6.86
N ILE A 166 17.67 -13.90 -6.46
CA ILE A 166 19.07 -14.23 -6.22
C ILE A 166 19.78 -14.35 -7.56
N GLU A 167 20.71 -13.45 -7.81
CA GLU A 167 21.58 -13.48 -8.98
C GLU A 167 22.87 -14.25 -8.62
N PRO A 168 23.14 -15.44 -9.22
CA PRO A 168 24.27 -16.26 -8.83
C PRO A 168 25.64 -15.59 -8.92
N ASP A 169 25.77 -14.67 -9.86
CA ASP A 169 27.03 -13.94 -10.13
C ASP A 169 27.16 -12.62 -9.35
N ASN A 170 26.14 -12.27 -8.57
CA ASN A 170 26.10 -11.06 -7.77
C ASN A 170 26.07 -11.40 -6.28
N PRO A 171 27.23 -11.34 -5.58
CA PRO A 171 27.29 -11.69 -4.16
C PRO A 171 26.41 -10.78 -3.27
N TRP A 172 26.05 -9.60 -3.75
CA TRP A 172 25.18 -8.68 -3.02
C TRP A 172 23.71 -9.11 -3.07
N SER A 173 23.29 -9.93 -4.01
CA SER A 173 21.93 -10.49 -4.07
C SER A 173 21.65 -11.48 -2.94
N TYR A 174 22.69 -12.04 -2.30
CA TYR A 174 22.56 -12.95 -1.15
C TYR A 174 22.45 -12.23 0.20
N ILE A 175 22.78 -10.96 0.24
CA ILE A 175 22.75 -10.20 1.50
C ILE A 175 21.34 -10.03 2.01
N GLY A 176 20.35 -10.25 1.16
CA GLY A 176 18.97 -10.42 1.49
C GLY A 176 18.45 -9.42 2.53
N TYR A 177 17.22 -9.32 2.63
CA TYR A 177 16.58 -8.34 3.51
C TYR A 177 16.29 -8.98 4.88
N TRP A 178 17.28 -9.71 5.40
CA TRP A 178 17.27 -10.27 6.75
C TRP A 178 17.67 -9.19 7.76
N GLY A 179 16.81 -8.91 8.70
CA GLY A 179 17.15 -8.11 9.86
C GLY A 179 17.35 -6.60 9.63
N ASP A 180 18.05 -6.17 8.60
CA ASP A 180 18.29 -4.75 8.35
C ASP A 180 16.99 -3.96 8.09
N HIS A 181 16.01 -4.62 7.51
CA HIS A 181 14.70 -4.05 7.25
C HIS A 181 13.66 -4.35 8.34
N GLN A 182 14.00 -5.19 9.31
CA GLN A 182 13.14 -5.57 10.43
C GLN A 182 13.20 -4.58 11.59
N ILE A 183 14.24 -3.76 11.65
CA ILE A 183 14.49 -2.82 12.76
C ILE A 183 13.64 -1.53 12.64
N ILE A 184 12.87 -1.39 11.59
CA ILE A 184 12.03 -0.25 11.36
C ILE A 184 10.59 -0.54 11.72
#